data_f442b91367e7c91f22b30a96ce814eb4
#
_entry.id   f442b91367e7c91f22b30a96ce814eb4
#
_cell.length_a   1.000
_cell.length_b   1.000
_cell.length_c   1.000
_cell.angle_alpha   90.00
_cell.angle_beta   90.00
_cell.angle_gamma   90.00
#
_symmetry.space_group_name_H-M   'P 1'
#
loop_
_entity.id
_entity.type
_entity.pdbx_description
1 polymer ?
#
loop_
_entity_poly.entity_id
_entity_poly.type
_entity_poly.pdbx_seq_one_letter_code
_entity_poly.pdbx_strand_id
1 'polypeptide(L)'
;MKLMYLLATSAVVLVMMASCTRQSVTGYTLTAAIDGIPDGSHVQLFPVSHGHEKPVADTTVVDGKFIFKGVADEPLAVRLMVKDAYGSMPLMLENGSISVEGKVTSENLNGTVNYNFSQVSVTGSPLTDKYVKLLSTRDALDSIYVTNNEKFKDIRAAYGKARVAKDKILMDSVVATEAYKASAVADSLFFATVDATYYKLVMDNKESYWGPLMMISLFSYLTEEQKPWYDALSEEAKHSRYGKMVKESVAPDSQIGSKVPVFTAKSQDGKSVTLTDLCQGKKYVLIDF
;
A
#
# COMPACT_ATOMS: atom_id res chain seq x y z
N MET A 1 -56.36 25.45 66.96
CA MET A 1 -55.54 24.28 66.96
C MET A 1 -55.71 23.61 65.60
N LYS A 2 -54.79 23.90 64.64
CA LYS A 2 -54.85 23.33 63.29
C LYS A 2 -53.58 22.57 63.04
N LEU A 3 -53.76 21.29 62.87
CA LEU A 3 -52.69 20.33 62.56
C LEU A 3 -52.35 20.52 61.09
N MET A 4 -51.10 20.94 60.78
CA MET A 4 -50.57 21.06 59.44
C MET A 4 -49.82 19.78 59.10
N TYR A 5 -50.36 19.01 58.19
CA TYR A 5 -49.65 17.87 57.59
C TYR A 5 -48.64 18.37 56.53
N LEU A 6 -47.37 18.12 56.80
CA LEU A 6 -46.30 18.32 55.81
C LEU A 6 -46.19 17.04 54.97
N LEU A 7 -46.63 17.11 53.71
CA LEU A 7 -46.37 16.07 52.73
C LEU A 7 -44.98 16.27 52.15
N ALA A 8 -44.03 15.39 52.55
CA ALA A 8 -42.73 15.27 51.92
C ALA A 8 -42.88 14.44 50.66
N THR A 9 -42.90 15.11 49.51
CA THR A 9 -42.77 14.46 48.20
C THR A 9 -41.31 14.16 47.92
N SER A 10 -40.92 12.90 48.10
CA SER A 10 -39.62 12.37 47.66
C SER A 10 -39.63 12.26 46.12
N ALA A 11 -39.00 13.19 45.46
CA ALA A 11 -38.70 13.06 44.03
C ALA A 11 -37.57 12.05 43.85
N VAL A 12 -37.90 10.84 43.43
CA VAL A 12 -36.94 9.83 42.97
C VAL A 12 -36.50 10.25 41.57
N VAL A 13 -35.33 10.89 41.46
CA VAL A 13 -34.69 11.16 40.20
C VAL A 13 -34.07 9.84 39.72
N LEU A 14 -34.78 9.16 38.80
CA LEU A 14 -34.27 7.98 38.10
C LEU A 14 -33.23 8.46 37.09
N VAL A 15 -31.95 8.46 37.48
CA VAL A 15 -30.84 8.66 36.54
C VAL A 15 -30.80 7.41 35.66
N MET A 16 -31.41 7.46 34.48
CA MET A 16 -31.14 6.50 33.42
C MET A 16 -29.72 6.71 32.94
N MET A 17 -28.77 5.97 33.52
CA MET A 17 -27.50 5.75 32.90
C MET A 17 -27.75 4.99 31.60
N ALA A 18 -27.86 5.71 30.48
CA ALA A 18 -27.71 5.12 29.16
C ALA A 18 -26.27 4.59 29.06
N SER A 19 -26.09 3.37 29.56
CA SER A 19 -24.90 2.57 29.27
C SER A 19 -24.94 2.31 27.77
N CYS A 20 -24.26 3.16 27.00
CA CYS A 20 -23.85 2.83 25.64
C CYS A 20 -22.92 1.63 25.75
N THR A 21 -23.47 0.43 25.83
CA THR A 21 -22.73 -0.77 25.47
C THR A 21 -22.34 -0.57 24.02
N ARG A 22 -21.08 -0.18 23.77
CA ARG A 22 -20.48 -0.35 22.46
C ARG A 22 -20.59 -1.83 22.16
N GLN A 23 -21.63 -2.20 21.40
CA GLN A 23 -21.69 -3.51 20.77
C GLN A 23 -20.41 -3.62 19.97
N SER A 24 -19.56 -4.56 20.34
CA SER A 24 -18.37 -4.86 19.56
C SER A 24 -18.85 -5.28 18.18
N VAL A 25 -18.63 -4.41 17.18
CA VAL A 25 -18.99 -4.71 15.79
C VAL A 25 -18.09 -5.85 15.38
N THR A 26 -18.66 -7.04 15.16
CA THR A 26 -17.92 -8.29 14.92
C THR A 26 -17.46 -8.45 13.48
N GLY A 27 -17.61 -7.43 12.62
CA GLY A 27 -17.18 -7.47 11.23
C GLY A 27 -17.33 -6.12 10.55
N TYR A 28 -16.85 -6.02 9.32
CA TYR A 28 -17.05 -4.84 8.48
C TYR A 28 -18.15 -5.06 7.44
N THR A 29 -18.84 -4.00 7.10
CA THR A 29 -19.65 -3.89 5.90
C THR A 29 -19.18 -2.65 5.14
N LEU A 30 -18.59 -2.86 3.97
CA LEU A 30 -18.24 -1.78 3.06
C LEU A 30 -19.31 -1.74 1.97
N THR A 31 -20.07 -0.64 1.93
CA THR A 31 -21.02 -0.35 0.86
C THR A 31 -20.42 0.66 -0.09
N ALA A 32 -20.60 0.46 -1.38
CA ALA A 32 -20.10 1.38 -2.39
C ALA A 32 -21.19 1.76 -3.39
N ALA A 33 -21.20 3.04 -3.76
CA ALA A 33 -21.98 3.61 -4.86
C ALA A 33 -21.04 4.49 -5.69
N ILE A 34 -20.52 3.93 -6.78
CA ILE A 34 -19.48 4.58 -7.59
C ILE A 34 -19.95 4.61 -9.05
N ASP A 35 -20.27 5.80 -9.52
CA ASP A 35 -20.60 6.02 -10.92
C ASP A 35 -19.37 5.84 -11.81
N GLY A 36 -19.57 5.32 -13.02
CA GLY A 36 -18.54 5.20 -14.06
C GLY A 36 -17.81 3.85 -14.08
N ILE A 37 -18.16 2.91 -13.19
CA ILE A 37 -17.75 1.51 -13.28
C ILE A 37 -18.91 0.74 -13.92
N PRO A 38 -18.73 0.05 -15.07
CA PRO A 38 -19.80 -0.68 -15.75
C PRO A 38 -20.38 -1.82 -14.88
N ASP A 39 -21.68 -2.04 -14.99
CA ASP A 39 -22.33 -3.21 -14.39
C ASP A 39 -21.73 -4.51 -14.90
N GLY A 40 -21.63 -5.51 -14.03
CA GLY A 40 -20.97 -6.75 -14.32
C GLY A 40 -19.44 -6.72 -14.12
N SER A 41 -18.83 -5.53 -13.90
CA SER A 41 -17.42 -5.44 -13.55
C SER A 41 -17.14 -6.09 -12.20
N HIS A 42 -16.02 -6.82 -12.08
CA HIS A 42 -15.52 -7.32 -10.81
C HIS A 42 -14.72 -6.23 -10.09
N VAL A 43 -15.05 -5.98 -8.84
CA VAL A 43 -14.29 -5.08 -7.97
C VAL A 43 -13.64 -5.92 -6.86
N GLN A 44 -12.38 -5.65 -6.59
CA GLN A 44 -11.55 -6.48 -5.71
C GLN A 44 -10.85 -5.62 -4.65
N LEU A 45 -10.65 -6.20 -3.47
CA LEU A 45 -9.84 -5.63 -2.40
C LEU A 45 -8.52 -6.40 -2.29
N PHE A 46 -7.43 -5.76 -2.67
CA PHE A 46 -6.09 -6.31 -2.57
C PHE A 46 -5.38 -5.80 -1.32
N PRO A 47 -4.83 -6.69 -0.47
CA PRO A 47 -4.04 -6.25 0.66
C PRO A 47 -2.78 -5.52 0.18
N VAL A 48 -2.37 -4.50 0.95
CA VAL A 48 -1.12 -3.79 0.68
C VAL A 48 0.05 -4.68 1.10
N SER A 49 0.86 -5.08 0.12
CA SER A 49 2.04 -5.93 0.31
C SER A 49 3.03 -5.74 -0.85
N HIS A 50 4.25 -6.28 -0.71
CA HIS A 50 5.22 -6.40 -1.79
C HIS A 50 5.15 -7.76 -2.52
N GLY A 51 4.34 -8.69 -2.02
CA GLY A 51 4.13 -10.01 -2.62
C GLY A 51 3.00 -10.06 -3.63
N HIS A 52 2.82 -11.24 -4.25
CA HIS A 52 1.69 -11.55 -5.12
C HIS A 52 0.51 -12.04 -4.29
N GLU A 53 -0.08 -11.15 -3.53
CA GLU A 53 -1.26 -11.46 -2.71
C GLU A 53 -2.49 -11.69 -3.60
N LYS A 54 -3.37 -12.57 -3.14
CA LYS A 54 -4.70 -12.70 -3.72
C LYS A 54 -5.62 -11.61 -3.14
N PRO A 55 -6.68 -11.21 -3.85
CA PRO A 55 -7.68 -10.33 -3.28
C PRO A 55 -8.30 -10.98 -2.03
N VAL A 56 -8.48 -10.20 -0.99
CA VAL A 56 -9.18 -10.63 0.24
C VAL A 56 -10.69 -10.65 0.08
N ALA A 57 -11.21 -9.92 -0.92
CA ALA A 57 -12.61 -9.92 -1.30
C ALA A 57 -12.77 -9.57 -2.78
N ASP A 58 -13.81 -10.13 -3.40
CA ASP A 58 -14.22 -9.90 -4.80
C ASP A 58 -15.74 -9.81 -4.84
N THR A 59 -16.29 -8.87 -5.60
CA THR A 59 -17.73 -8.71 -5.80
C THR A 59 -18.00 -8.10 -7.18
N THR A 60 -19.26 -8.14 -7.60
CA THR A 60 -19.69 -7.62 -8.90
C THR A 60 -20.50 -6.33 -8.72
N VAL A 61 -20.29 -5.37 -9.62
CA VAL A 61 -21.08 -4.12 -9.67
C VAL A 61 -22.46 -4.41 -10.24
N VAL A 62 -23.50 -3.91 -9.57
CA VAL A 62 -24.90 -3.97 -10.00
C VAL A 62 -25.53 -2.60 -9.75
N ASP A 63 -26.06 -1.96 -10.78
CA ASP A 63 -26.63 -0.61 -10.71
C ASP A 63 -25.66 0.42 -10.08
N GLY A 64 -24.38 0.34 -10.48
CA GLY A 64 -23.33 1.21 -9.93
C GLY A 64 -22.97 0.97 -8.46
N LYS A 65 -23.46 -0.12 -7.86
CA LYS A 65 -23.29 -0.43 -6.43
C LYS A 65 -22.66 -1.79 -6.20
N PHE A 66 -21.97 -1.92 -5.07
CA PHE A 66 -21.44 -3.19 -4.60
C PHE A 66 -21.22 -3.20 -3.09
N ILE A 67 -21.09 -4.39 -2.53
CA ILE A 67 -20.93 -4.57 -1.08
C ILE A 67 -19.85 -5.62 -0.81
N PHE A 68 -18.97 -5.30 0.15
CA PHE A 68 -18.08 -6.27 0.77
C PHE A 68 -18.45 -6.47 2.23
N LYS A 69 -18.41 -7.72 2.71
CA LYS A 69 -18.63 -8.06 4.11
C LYS A 69 -17.55 -9.03 4.57
N GLY A 70 -17.09 -8.84 5.79
CA GLY A 70 -16.06 -9.72 6.36
C GLY A 70 -15.74 -9.36 7.81
N VAL A 71 -14.70 -9.98 8.32
CA VAL A 71 -14.14 -9.69 9.64
C VAL A 71 -12.71 -9.24 9.44
N ALA A 72 -12.34 -8.16 10.10
CA ALA A 72 -10.97 -7.70 10.19
C ALA A 72 -10.47 -7.99 11.63
N ASP A 73 -9.65 -9.04 11.78
CA ASP A 73 -9.05 -9.38 13.09
C ASP A 73 -8.10 -8.28 13.56
N GLU A 74 -7.47 -7.59 12.61
CA GLU A 74 -6.68 -6.38 12.79
C GLU A 74 -6.93 -5.43 11.61
N PRO A 75 -6.67 -4.11 11.76
CA PRO A 75 -6.82 -3.17 10.65
C PRO A 75 -5.96 -3.57 9.45
N LEU A 76 -6.60 -3.64 8.27
CA LEU A 76 -5.95 -4.09 7.05
C LEU A 76 -5.98 -3.00 5.97
N ALA A 77 -4.79 -2.53 5.57
CA ALA A 77 -4.66 -1.65 4.42
C ALA A 77 -4.89 -2.45 3.14
N VAL A 78 -5.79 -1.94 2.29
CA VAL A 78 -6.14 -2.55 1.02
C VAL A 78 -6.19 -1.51 -0.09
N ARG A 79 -6.13 -1.98 -1.32
CA ARG A 79 -6.44 -1.21 -2.53
C ARG A 79 -7.71 -1.75 -3.14
N LEU A 80 -8.70 -0.87 -3.30
CA LEU A 80 -9.89 -1.16 -4.09
C LEU A 80 -9.54 -0.97 -5.56
N MET A 81 -9.76 -1.99 -6.38
CA MET A 81 -9.42 -2.03 -7.78
C MET A 81 -10.53 -2.67 -8.60
N VAL A 82 -10.66 -2.27 -9.87
CA VAL A 82 -11.46 -3.01 -10.86
C VAL A 82 -10.57 -4.08 -11.49
N LYS A 83 -11.07 -5.30 -11.57
CA LYS A 83 -10.32 -6.43 -12.16
C LYS A 83 -9.94 -6.13 -13.62
N ASP A 84 -8.73 -6.53 -14.00
CA ASP A 84 -8.17 -6.37 -15.34
C ASP A 84 -8.09 -4.90 -15.82
N ALA A 85 -8.05 -3.95 -14.86
CA ALA A 85 -7.90 -2.53 -15.10
C ALA A 85 -6.76 -1.92 -14.27
N TYR A 86 -6.28 -0.75 -14.67
CA TYR A 86 -5.37 0.06 -13.88
C TYR A 86 -6.15 1.02 -12.97
N GLY A 87 -5.43 1.63 -12.05
CA GLY A 87 -5.97 2.53 -11.06
C GLY A 87 -6.47 1.80 -9.80
N SER A 88 -6.31 2.46 -8.69
CA SER A 88 -6.73 1.92 -7.38
C SER A 88 -6.98 3.03 -6.39
N MET A 89 -7.74 2.70 -5.36
CA MET A 89 -8.04 3.59 -4.25
C MET A 89 -7.56 2.94 -2.94
N PRO A 90 -6.71 3.61 -2.14
CA PRO A 90 -6.29 3.10 -0.85
C PRO A 90 -7.40 3.24 0.18
N LEU A 91 -7.58 2.23 1.01
CA LEU A 91 -8.47 2.28 2.18
C LEU A 91 -8.03 1.29 3.26
N MET A 92 -8.58 1.48 4.47
CA MET A 92 -8.38 0.57 5.59
C MET A 92 -9.67 -0.21 5.84
N LEU A 93 -9.55 -1.54 5.94
CA LEU A 93 -10.61 -2.37 6.47
C LEU A 93 -10.50 -2.39 7.99
N GLU A 94 -11.56 -1.96 8.64
CA GLU A 94 -11.76 -2.02 10.09
C GLU A 94 -13.20 -2.45 10.35
N ASN A 95 -13.46 -3.13 11.46
CA ASN A 95 -14.81 -3.59 11.77
C ASN A 95 -15.73 -2.39 11.99
N GLY A 96 -16.83 -2.36 11.26
CA GLY A 96 -17.75 -1.22 11.22
C GLY A 96 -18.46 -1.09 9.89
N SER A 97 -19.17 0.01 9.72
CA SER A 97 -19.84 0.39 8.48
C SER A 97 -18.98 1.41 7.75
N ILE A 98 -18.54 1.04 6.56
CA ILE A 98 -17.71 1.89 5.67
C ILE A 98 -18.55 2.20 4.44
N SER A 99 -18.67 3.47 4.06
CA SER A 99 -19.33 3.88 2.81
C SER A 99 -18.31 4.48 1.86
N VAL A 100 -18.37 4.07 0.58
CA VAL A 100 -17.53 4.56 -0.51
C VAL A 100 -18.44 5.12 -1.58
N GLU A 101 -18.36 6.42 -1.84
CA GLU A 101 -19.30 7.11 -2.74
C GLU A 101 -18.55 8.07 -3.67
N GLY A 102 -19.03 8.19 -4.91
CA GLY A 102 -18.51 9.17 -5.84
C GLY A 102 -18.58 8.72 -7.29
N LYS A 103 -17.65 9.25 -8.08
CA LYS A 103 -17.56 8.98 -9.52
C LYS A 103 -16.12 8.71 -9.91
N VAL A 104 -15.91 7.72 -10.76
CA VAL A 104 -14.63 7.51 -11.44
C VAL A 104 -14.68 8.07 -12.87
N THR A 105 -13.56 8.57 -13.33
CA THR A 105 -13.30 8.77 -14.77
C THR A 105 -12.40 7.66 -15.26
N SER A 106 -12.46 7.34 -16.54
CA SER A 106 -11.62 6.30 -17.13
C SER A 106 -11.04 6.73 -18.46
N GLU A 107 -9.87 6.21 -18.76
CA GLU A 107 -9.18 6.36 -20.02
C GLU A 107 -8.62 5.02 -20.49
N ASN A 108 -8.39 4.86 -21.79
CA ASN A 108 -7.75 3.65 -22.32
C ASN A 108 -6.25 3.88 -22.45
N LEU A 109 -5.46 3.08 -21.74
CA LEU A 109 -4.00 3.06 -21.80
C LEU A 109 -3.54 1.77 -22.47
N ASN A 110 -3.20 1.83 -23.76
CA ASN A 110 -2.67 0.69 -24.52
C ASN A 110 -3.57 -0.56 -24.48
N GLY A 111 -4.89 -0.37 -24.55
CA GLY A 111 -5.86 -1.46 -24.55
C GLY A 111 -6.38 -1.86 -23.15
N THR A 112 -5.84 -1.29 -22.09
CA THR A 112 -6.30 -1.51 -20.72
C THR A 112 -6.96 -0.25 -20.17
N VAL A 113 -8.10 -0.39 -19.51
CA VAL A 113 -8.80 0.73 -18.88
C VAL A 113 -8.03 1.16 -17.63
N ASN A 114 -7.86 2.47 -17.46
CA ASN A 114 -7.30 3.09 -16.26
C ASN A 114 -8.38 3.92 -15.57
N TYR A 115 -8.74 3.59 -14.34
CA TYR A 115 -9.72 4.31 -13.54
C TYR A 115 -9.05 5.33 -12.63
N ASN A 116 -9.59 6.54 -12.61
CA ASN A 116 -9.20 7.60 -11.69
C ASN A 116 -10.25 7.72 -10.58
N PHE A 117 -9.85 7.46 -9.35
CA PHE A 117 -10.69 7.49 -8.15
C PHE A 117 -10.64 8.83 -7.39
N SER A 118 -10.07 9.89 -7.95
CA SER A 118 -9.87 11.17 -7.26
C SER A 118 -11.16 11.87 -6.80
N GLN A 119 -12.32 11.50 -7.38
CA GLN A 119 -13.64 12.01 -7.00
C GLN A 119 -14.47 10.99 -6.19
N VAL A 120 -13.80 10.01 -5.59
CA VAL A 120 -14.42 9.01 -4.71
C VAL A 120 -14.01 9.32 -3.28
N SER A 121 -14.96 9.30 -2.36
CA SER A 121 -14.75 9.55 -0.94
C SER A 121 -15.11 8.32 -0.10
N VAL A 122 -14.49 8.21 1.06
CA VAL A 122 -14.77 7.18 2.06
C VAL A 122 -15.31 7.84 3.32
N THR A 123 -16.33 7.28 3.92
CA THR A 123 -16.86 7.68 5.21
C THR A 123 -17.01 6.46 6.12
N GLY A 124 -17.02 6.70 7.43
CA GLY A 124 -17.16 5.62 8.42
C GLY A 124 -15.86 4.85 8.73
N SER A 125 -14.71 5.28 8.19
CA SER A 125 -13.40 4.66 8.45
C SER A 125 -12.35 5.73 8.84
N PRO A 126 -12.23 6.07 10.14
CA PRO A 126 -11.19 7.00 10.61
C PRO A 126 -9.77 6.51 10.30
N LEU A 127 -9.55 5.20 10.20
CA LEU A 127 -8.26 4.64 9.83
C LEU A 127 -7.94 4.93 8.35
N THR A 128 -8.94 4.92 7.46
CA THR A 128 -8.77 5.34 6.06
C THR A 128 -8.35 6.81 5.98
N ASP A 129 -9.00 7.70 6.73
CA ASP A 129 -8.63 9.12 6.75
C ASP A 129 -7.18 9.31 7.17
N LYS A 130 -6.76 8.62 8.23
CA LYS A 130 -5.36 8.64 8.68
C LYS A 130 -4.42 8.07 7.63
N TYR A 131 -4.77 6.95 7.01
CA TYR A 131 -3.93 6.29 6.01
C TYR A 131 -3.71 7.17 4.78
N VAL A 132 -4.78 7.73 4.22
CA VAL A 132 -4.71 8.65 3.08
C VAL A 132 -3.90 9.89 3.42
N LYS A 133 -4.08 10.47 4.63
CA LYS A 133 -3.28 11.60 5.10
C LYS A 133 -1.78 11.26 5.20
N LEU A 134 -1.41 10.06 5.64
CA LEU A 134 0.00 9.64 5.68
C LEU A 134 0.55 9.45 4.26
N LEU A 135 -0.22 8.89 3.34
CA LEU A 135 0.17 8.71 1.95
C LEU A 135 0.33 10.03 1.19
N SER A 136 -0.44 11.07 1.52
CA SER A 136 -0.36 12.39 0.85
C SER A 136 1.00 13.10 1.06
N THR A 137 1.83 12.62 1.99
CA THR A 137 3.22 13.05 2.09
C THR A 137 3.98 12.88 0.76
N ARG A 138 3.56 11.93 -0.07
CA ARG A 138 4.10 11.68 -1.40
C ARG A 138 3.79 12.80 -2.39
N ASP A 139 2.64 13.46 -2.27
CA ASP A 139 2.18 14.47 -3.24
C ASP A 139 3.15 15.66 -3.34
N ALA A 140 3.75 16.06 -2.20
CA ALA A 140 4.76 17.11 -2.18
C ALA A 140 6.05 16.69 -2.90
N LEU A 141 6.45 15.42 -2.76
CA LEU A 141 7.62 14.85 -3.43
C LEU A 141 7.38 14.71 -4.93
N ASP A 142 6.18 14.26 -5.33
CA ASP A 142 5.79 14.16 -6.74
C ASP A 142 5.83 15.55 -7.42
N SER A 143 5.42 16.60 -6.71
CA SER A 143 5.52 17.98 -7.22
C SER A 143 6.98 18.43 -7.47
N ILE A 144 7.90 18.07 -6.58
CA ILE A 144 9.34 18.34 -6.77
C ILE A 144 9.86 17.56 -7.98
N TYR A 145 9.48 16.28 -8.08
CA TYR A 145 9.89 15.41 -9.19
C TYR A 145 9.43 15.96 -10.54
N VAL A 146 8.15 16.35 -10.65
CA VAL A 146 7.58 16.95 -11.87
C VAL A 146 8.31 18.25 -12.24
N THR A 147 8.57 19.12 -11.26
CA THR A 147 9.29 20.37 -11.48
C THR A 147 10.71 20.14 -12.00
N ASN A 148 11.44 19.18 -11.39
CA ASN A 148 12.79 18.81 -11.84
C ASN A 148 12.77 18.20 -13.25
N ASN A 149 11.78 17.35 -13.55
CA ASN A 149 11.65 16.74 -14.87
C ASN A 149 11.42 17.80 -15.94
N GLU A 150 10.54 18.76 -15.71
CA GLU A 150 10.28 19.84 -16.67
C GLU A 150 11.50 20.73 -16.85
N LYS A 151 12.18 21.12 -15.75
CA LYS A 151 13.37 21.94 -15.77
C LYS A 151 14.52 21.34 -16.58
N PHE A 152 14.70 20.03 -16.52
CA PHE A 152 15.85 19.33 -17.11
C PHE A 152 15.45 18.44 -18.29
N LYS A 153 14.24 18.58 -18.85
CA LYS A 153 13.72 17.71 -19.91
C LYS A 153 14.61 17.63 -21.13
N ASP A 154 15.15 18.78 -21.60
CA ASP A 154 15.93 18.84 -22.85
C ASP A 154 17.26 18.10 -22.71
N ILE A 155 17.98 18.30 -21.60
CA ILE A 155 19.26 17.64 -21.38
C ILE A 155 19.08 16.14 -21.14
N ARG A 156 18.00 15.74 -20.43
CA ARG A 156 17.64 14.32 -20.25
C ARG A 156 17.26 13.66 -21.57
N ALA A 157 16.53 14.36 -22.43
CA ALA A 157 16.19 13.88 -23.78
C ALA A 157 17.42 13.72 -24.67
N ALA A 158 18.38 14.68 -24.60
CA ALA A 158 19.64 14.59 -25.33
C ALA A 158 20.46 13.36 -24.89
N TYR A 159 20.60 13.15 -23.57
CA TYR A 159 21.27 11.95 -23.03
C TYR A 159 20.56 10.66 -23.41
N GLY A 160 19.20 10.63 -23.33
CA GLY A 160 18.41 9.48 -23.70
C GLY A 160 18.59 9.09 -25.17
N LYS A 161 18.60 10.06 -26.08
CA LYS A 161 18.87 9.84 -27.51
C LYS A 161 20.26 9.25 -27.75
N ALA A 162 21.31 9.82 -27.13
CA ALA A 162 22.67 9.31 -27.23
C ALA A 162 22.79 7.87 -26.72
N ARG A 163 22.11 7.56 -25.59
CA ARG A 163 22.07 6.22 -25.00
C ARG A 163 21.38 5.19 -25.91
N VAL A 164 20.24 5.53 -26.50
CA VAL A 164 19.52 4.66 -27.45
C VAL A 164 20.38 4.40 -28.70
N ALA A 165 21.06 5.43 -29.22
CA ALA A 165 21.98 5.31 -30.34
C ALA A 165 23.30 4.59 -29.98
N LYS A 166 23.54 4.30 -28.71
CA LYS A 166 24.83 3.74 -28.18
C LYS A 166 26.03 4.60 -28.55
N ASP A 167 25.82 5.91 -28.78
CA ASP A 167 26.88 6.87 -29.12
C ASP A 167 27.61 7.33 -27.86
N LYS A 168 28.72 6.66 -27.56
CA LYS A 168 29.51 6.94 -26.37
C LYS A 168 30.10 8.35 -26.37
N ILE A 169 30.56 8.85 -27.54
CA ILE A 169 31.14 10.19 -27.66
C ILE A 169 30.11 11.25 -27.31
N LEU A 170 28.89 11.12 -27.87
CA LEU A 170 27.79 12.03 -27.58
C LEU A 170 27.34 11.94 -26.12
N MET A 171 27.25 10.72 -25.54
CA MET A 171 26.97 10.58 -24.10
C MET A 171 27.98 11.31 -23.24
N ASP A 172 29.26 11.09 -23.47
CA ASP A 172 30.38 11.74 -22.74
C ASP A 172 30.30 13.27 -22.89
N SER A 173 30.01 13.78 -24.08
CA SER A 173 29.79 15.21 -24.35
C SER A 173 28.63 15.79 -23.56
N VAL A 174 27.48 15.10 -23.53
CA VAL A 174 26.29 15.54 -22.78
C VAL A 174 26.56 15.56 -21.28
N VAL A 175 27.16 14.51 -20.73
CA VAL A 175 27.52 14.39 -19.30
C VAL A 175 28.48 15.49 -18.85
N ALA A 176 29.37 15.95 -19.74
CA ALA A 176 30.32 17.04 -19.45
C ALA A 176 29.65 18.41 -19.29
N THR A 177 28.40 18.59 -19.77
CA THR A 177 27.70 19.87 -19.72
C THR A 177 27.30 20.27 -18.28
N GLU A 178 27.31 21.56 -17.99
CA GLU A 178 26.82 22.10 -16.71
C GLU A 178 25.34 21.77 -16.48
N ALA A 179 24.51 21.75 -17.53
CA ALA A 179 23.11 21.39 -17.46
C ALA A 179 22.90 19.94 -16.99
N TYR A 180 23.71 18.99 -17.48
CA TYR A 180 23.63 17.60 -17.04
C TYR A 180 24.08 17.44 -15.58
N LYS A 181 25.20 18.07 -15.23
CA LYS A 181 25.71 18.08 -13.84
C LYS A 181 24.68 18.66 -12.87
N ALA A 182 24.02 19.78 -13.25
CA ALA A 182 22.96 20.37 -12.46
C ALA A 182 21.73 19.44 -12.31
N SER A 183 21.36 18.70 -13.38
CA SER A 183 20.28 17.71 -13.29
C SER A 183 20.64 16.56 -12.35
N ALA A 184 21.87 16.06 -12.37
CA ALA A 184 22.35 15.00 -11.50
C ALA A 184 22.36 15.43 -10.01
N VAL A 185 22.75 16.68 -9.73
CA VAL A 185 22.67 17.26 -8.38
C VAL A 185 21.21 17.36 -7.93
N ALA A 186 20.30 17.83 -8.81
CA ALA A 186 18.88 17.92 -8.47
C ALA A 186 18.26 16.55 -8.18
N ASP A 187 18.63 15.53 -8.95
CA ASP A 187 18.18 14.14 -8.70
C ASP A 187 18.71 13.61 -7.35
N SER A 188 20.00 13.83 -7.05
CA SER A 188 20.60 13.43 -5.76
C SER A 188 19.91 14.11 -4.58
N LEU A 189 19.63 15.42 -4.67
CA LEU A 189 18.91 16.16 -3.64
C LEU A 189 17.45 15.67 -3.50
N PHE A 190 16.81 15.36 -4.61
CA PHE A 190 15.45 14.82 -4.60
C PHE A 190 15.39 13.48 -3.84
N PHE A 191 16.25 12.53 -4.18
CA PHE A 191 16.28 11.23 -3.50
C PHE A 191 16.64 11.34 -2.03
N ALA A 192 17.59 12.21 -1.68
CA ALA A 192 17.90 12.49 -0.27
C ALA A 192 16.70 13.08 0.48
N THR A 193 15.90 13.93 -0.19
CA THR A 193 14.65 14.48 0.37
C THR A 193 13.60 13.40 0.55
N VAL A 194 13.45 12.48 -0.42
CA VAL A 194 12.55 11.31 -0.32
C VAL A 194 12.91 10.47 0.89
N ASP A 195 14.18 10.08 1.01
CA ASP A 195 14.66 9.24 2.10
C ASP A 195 14.44 9.89 3.48
N ALA A 196 14.81 11.17 3.61
CA ALA A 196 14.61 11.91 4.86
C ALA A 196 13.13 12.05 5.23
N THR A 197 12.28 12.28 4.23
CA THR A 197 10.82 12.44 4.42
C THR A 197 10.18 11.12 4.83
N TYR A 198 10.52 10.03 4.17
CA TYR A 198 9.99 8.70 4.47
C TYR A 198 10.52 8.18 5.81
N TYR A 199 11.81 8.37 6.09
CA TYR A 199 12.38 8.07 7.40
C TYR A 199 11.62 8.77 8.53
N LYS A 200 11.44 10.09 8.39
CA LYS A 200 10.70 10.88 9.39
C LYS A 200 9.28 10.35 9.58
N LEU A 201 8.56 10.07 8.48
CA LEU A 201 7.19 9.56 8.54
C LEU A 201 7.10 8.21 9.26
N VAL A 202 8.04 7.30 8.98
CA VAL A 202 8.13 5.99 9.64
C VAL A 202 8.44 6.17 11.13
N MET A 203 9.43 7.02 11.48
CA MET A 203 9.84 7.25 12.87
C MET A 203 8.77 7.97 13.69
N ASP A 204 8.02 8.90 13.12
CA ASP A 204 6.88 9.55 13.77
C ASP A 204 5.74 8.55 14.11
N ASN A 205 5.73 7.39 13.46
CA ASN A 205 4.72 6.33 13.64
C ASN A 205 5.30 4.99 14.14
N LYS A 206 6.54 4.96 14.61
CA LYS A 206 7.30 3.74 14.94
C LYS A 206 6.72 2.92 16.11
N GLU A 207 5.88 3.52 16.96
CA GLU A 207 5.32 2.87 18.13
C GLU A 207 4.11 1.98 17.83
N SER A 208 3.66 1.91 16.58
CA SER A 208 2.49 1.13 16.17
C SER A 208 2.67 0.55 14.76
N TYR A 209 1.71 -0.27 14.32
CA TYR A 209 1.70 -0.85 12.97
C TYR A 209 1.75 0.18 11.82
N TRP A 210 1.49 1.46 12.09
CA TRP A 210 1.56 2.52 11.09
C TRP A 210 2.99 2.73 10.56
N GLY A 211 4.01 2.61 11.41
CA GLY A 211 5.41 2.71 10.99
C GLY A 211 5.76 1.70 9.89
N PRO A 212 5.68 0.39 10.16
CA PRO A 212 5.98 -0.62 9.15
C PRO A 212 4.96 -0.63 7.99
N LEU A 213 3.69 -0.24 8.19
CA LEU A 213 2.75 -0.05 7.08
C LEU A 213 3.24 1.03 6.12
N MET A 214 3.79 2.15 6.62
CA MET A 214 4.37 3.18 5.75
C MET A 214 5.59 2.65 4.98
N MET A 215 6.43 1.82 5.58
CA MET A 215 7.54 1.18 4.84
C MET A 215 7.00 0.34 3.68
N ILE A 216 5.98 -0.48 3.89
CA ILE A 216 5.37 -1.30 2.81
C ILE A 216 4.64 -0.45 1.77
N SER A 217 4.01 0.66 2.17
CA SER A 217 3.18 1.47 1.28
C SER A 217 3.95 2.44 0.39
N LEU A 218 5.09 2.95 0.87
CA LEU A 218 5.87 3.99 0.21
C LEU A 218 7.01 3.46 -0.64
N PHE A 219 7.57 2.30 -0.28
CA PHE A 219 8.62 1.65 -1.05
C PHE A 219 8.02 0.60 -1.99
N SER A 220 8.54 0.50 -3.20
CA SER A 220 8.17 -0.59 -4.12
C SER A 220 8.78 -1.93 -3.68
N TYR A 221 9.92 -1.87 -3.01
CA TYR A 221 10.62 -3.00 -2.39
C TYR A 221 11.48 -2.49 -1.25
N LEU A 222 11.76 -3.33 -0.28
CA LEU A 222 12.66 -3.06 0.84
C LEU A 222 13.91 -3.92 0.70
N THR A 223 15.03 -3.38 1.13
CA THR A 223 16.34 -4.06 1.14
C THR A 223 16.94 -4.01 2.55
N GLU A 224 18.11 -4.58 2.72
CA GLU A 224 18.86 -4.47 3.98
C GLU A 224 19.18 -3.02 4.38
N GLU A 225 19.13 -2.07 3.44
CA GLU A 225 19.35 -0.64 3.73
C GLU A 225 18.29 -0.07 4.67
N GLN A 226 17.06 -0.59 4.63
CA GLN A 226 15.99 -0.19 5.54
C GLN A 226 15.98 -0.98 6.87
N LYS A 227 16.92 -1.91 7.08
CA LYS A 227 17.01 -2.64 8.33
C LYS A 227 17.17 -1.74 9.58
N PRO A 228 17.99 -0.66 9.57
CA PRO A 228 18.06 0.25 10.71
C PRO A 228 16.72 0.92 11.05
N TRP A 229 15.85 1.14 10.05
CA TRP A 229 14.51 1.68 10.29
C TRP A 229 13.63 0.66 11.00
N TYR A 230 13.67 -0.60 10.57
CA TYR A 230 12.99 -1.71 11.21
C TYR A 230 13.48 -1.91 12.65
N ASP A 231 14.79 -1.89 12.87
CA ASP A 231 15.38 -2.08 14.21
C ASP A 231 14.91 -0.99 15.19
N ALA A 232 14.65 0.23 14.72
CA ALA A 232 14.16 1.36 15.51
C ALA A 232 12.65 1.32 15.81
N LEU A 233 11.88 0.41 15.22
CA LEU A 233 10.46 0.23 15.53
C LEU A 233 10.29 -0.35 16.94
N SER A 234 9.18 -0.03 17.60
CA SER A 234 8.80 -0.68 18.87
C SER A 234 8.52 -2.17 18.69
N GLU A 235 8.56 -2.92 19.77
CA GLU A 235 8.24 -4.36 19.73
C GLU A 235 6.78 -4.59 19.28
N GLU A 236 5.85 -3.72 19.67
CA GLU A 236 4.46 -3.78 19.20
C GLU A 236 4.39 -3.63 17.66
N ALA A 237 5.07 -2.64 17.10
CA ALA A 237 5.13 -2.41 15.67
C ALA A 237 5.76 -3.61 14.92
N LYS A 238 6.85 -4.19 15.43
CA LYS A 238 7.53 -5.37 14.87
C LYS A 238 6.65 -6.62 14.86
N HIS A 239 5.84 -6.82 15.90
CA HIS A 239 4.93 -7.97 16.02
C HIS A 239 3.66 -7.83 15.21
N SER A 240 3.33 -6.63 14.72
CA SER A 240 2.20 -6.40 13.82
C SER A 240 2.36 -7.17 12.50
N ARG A 241 1.27 -7.33 11.74
CA ARG A 241 1.28 -7.89 10.39
C ARG A 241 2.35 -7.24 9.51
N TYR A 242 2.36 -5.90 9.47
CA TYR A 242 3.29 -5.16 8.59
C TYR A 242 4.73 -5.21 9.09
N GLY A 243 4.95 -5.26 10.40
CA GLY A 243 6.28 -5.46 10.99
C GLY A 243 6.90 -6.79 10.59
N LYS A 244 6.10 -7.87 10.57
CA LYS A 244 6.54 -9.19 10.09
C LYS A 244 6.88 -9.16 8.60
N MET A 245 6.05 -8.50 7.76
CA MET A 245 6.32 -8.35 6.33
C MET A 245 7.60 -7.55 6.06
N VAL A 246 7.83 -6.46 6.82
CA VAL A 246 9.09 -5.70 6.72
C VAL A 246 10.27 -6.57 7.11
N LYS A 247 10.18 -7.34 8.21
CA LYS A 247 11.25 -8.26 8.65
C LYS A 247 11.64 -9.23 7.55
N GLU A 248 10.66 -9.85 6.89
CA GLU A 248 10.90 -10.80 5.79
C GLU A 248 11.68 -10.17 4.62
N SER A 249 11.54 -8.87 4.41
CA SER A 249 12.24 -8.15 3.33
C SER A 249 13.63 -7.67 3.75
N VAL A 250 13.77 -7.06 4.95
CA VAL A 250 15.01 -6.38 5.36
C VAL A 250 15.96 -7.26 6.17
N ALA A 251 15.45 -8.33 6.77
CA ALA A 251 16.21 -9.27 7.59
C ALA A 251 15.59 -10.67 7.54
N PRO A 252 15.51 -11.28 6.34
CA PRO A 252 14.94 -12.62 6.20
C PRO A 252 15.73 -13.62 7.05
N ASP A 253 15.04 -14.57 7.64
CA ASP A 253 15.71 -15.64 8.36
C ASP A 253 16.61 -16.42 7.39
N SER A 254 17.85 -16.66 7.77
CA SER A 254 18.80 -17.36 6.92
C SER A 254 18.30 -18.78 6.61
N GLN A 255 18.23 -19.10 5.32
CA GLN A 255 17.93 -20.44 4.83
C GLN A 255 19.18 -21.28 4.57
N ILE A 256 20.37 -20.74 4.87
CA ILE A 256 21.65 -21.46 4.71
C ILE A 256 21.64 -22.72 5.59
N GLY A 257 21.86 -23.87 4.96
CA GLY A 257 21.79 -25.17 5.62
C GLY A 257 20.39 -25.79 5.72
N SER A 258 19.36 -25.07 5.31
CA SER A 258 18.00 -25.59 5.25
C SER A 258 17.85 -26.56 4.08
N LYS A 259 16.99 -27.57 4.25
CA LYS A 259 16.66 -28.49 3.16
C LYS A 259 15.76 -27.77 2.15
N VAL A 260 16.22 -27.67 0.92
CA VAL A 260 15.43 -27.07 -0.17
C VAL A 260 14.19 -27.93 -0.44
N PRO A 261 12.98 -27.35 -0.56
CA PRO A 261 11.79 -28.09 -0.94
C PRO A 261 11.97 -28.79 -2.29
N VAL A 262 11.53 -30.05 -2.37
CA VAL A 262 11.55 -30.78 -3.64
C VAL A 262 10.42 -30.26 -4.52
N PHE A 263 10.75 -29.86 -5.73
CA PHE A 263 9.76 -29.47 -6.74
C PHE A 263 10.04 -30.19 -8.06
N THR A 264 9.01 -30.24 -8.89
CA THR A 264 9.09 -30.77 -10.24
C THR A 264 8.67 -29.69 -11.22
N ALA A 265 9.46 -29.49 -12.26
CA ALA A 265 9.18 -28.53 -13.33
C ALA A 265 9.24 -29.25 -14.70
N LYS A 266 8.67 -28.62 -15.73
CA LYS A 266 8.84 -29.07 -17.11
C LYS A 266 10.03 -28.35 -17.72
N SER A 267 10.96 -29.13 -18.31
CA SER A 267 12.04 -28.59 -19.12
C SER A 267 11.50 -28.07 -20.46
N GLN A 268 12.32 -27.35 -21.20
CA GLN A 268 11.98 -26.74 -22.48
C GLN A 268 11.50 -27.77 -23.53
N ASP A 269 11.99 -29.02 -23.45
CA ASP A 269 11.55 -30.16 -24.27
C ASP A 269 10.32 -30.90 -23.72
N GLY A 270 9.67 -30.36 -22.70
CA GLY A 270 8.44 -30.88 -22.10
C GLY A 270 8.61 -32.02 -21.12
N LYS A 271 9.84 -32.48 -20.85
CA LYS A 271 10.11 -33.53 -19.88
C LYS A 271 9.97 -33.04 -18.45
N SER A 272 9.51 -33.92 -17.58
CA SER A 272 9.43 -33.66 -16.14
C SER A 272 10.83 -33.79 -15.52
N VAL A 273 11.31 -32.78 -14.81
CA VAL A 273 12.60 -32.78 -14.12
C VAL A 273 12.35 -32.45 -12.66
N THR A 274 12.99 -33.16 -11.75
CA THR A 274 12.95 -32.86 -10.32
C THR A 274 14.21 -32.11 -9.88
N LEU A 275 14.12 -31.32 -8.82
CA LEU A 275 15.30 -30.69 -8.23
C LEU A 275 16.34 -31.74 -7.81
N THR A 276 15.89 -32.88 -7.31
CA THR A 276 16.78 -33.97 -6.90
C THR A 276 17.61 -34.50 -8.07
N ASP A 277 16.99 -34.66 -9.26
CA ASP A 277 17.71 -35.11 -10.47
C ASP A 277 18.75 -34.09 -10.92
N LEU A 278 18.39 -32.80 -10.85
CA LEU A 278 19.29 -31.70 -11.22
C LEU A 278 20.49 -31.58 -10.28
N CYS A 279 20.33 -31.92 -9.00
CA CYS A 279 21.38 -31.87 -7.99
C CYS A 279 22.34 -33.09 -8.05
N GLN A 280 21.97 -34.18 -8.72
CA GLN A 280 22.78 -35.40 -8.76
C GLN A 280 24.18 -35.15 -9.35
N GLY A 281 25.21 -35.47 -8.58
CA GLY A 281 26.61 -35.30 -8.99
C GLY A 281 27.09 -33.85 -9.12
N LYS A 282 26.30 -32.89 -8.68
CA LYS A 282 26.66 -31.46 -8.70
C LYS A 282 27.09 -30.99 -7.32
N LYS A 283 28.12 -30.16 -7.27
CA LYS A 283 28.58 -29.50 -6.04
C LYS A 283 27.69 -28.28 -5.69
N TYR A 284 27.19 -27.60 -6.71
CA TYR A 284 26.31 -26.44 -6.60
C TYR A 284 25.28 -26.47 -7.73
N VAL A 285 24.07 -26.04 -7.45
CA VAL A 285 22.99 -25.78 -8.43
C VAL A 285 22.48 -24.38 -8.16
N LEU A 286 22.53 -23.51 -9.18
CA LEU A 286 21.90 -22.19 -9.15
C LEU A 286 20.49 -22.33 -9.74
N ILE A 287 19.51 -21.82 -9.02
CA ILE A 287 18.12 -21.71 -9.50
C ILE A 287 17.83 -20.24 -9.69
N ASP A 288 17.41 -19.87 -10.89
CA ASP A 288 17.00 -18.52 -11.27
C ASP A 288 15.49 -18.54 -11.58
N PHE A 289 14.75 -17.57 -11.03
CA PHE A 289 13.28 -17.48 -11.12
C PHE A 289 12.83 -16.27 -11.92
#